data_59521d66d6ebb93408200857a620a58c
#
_entry.id   59521d66d6ebb93408200857a620a58c
#
_cell.length_a   1.000
_cell.length_b   1.000
_cell.length_c   1.000
_cell.angle_alpha   90.00
_cell.angle_beta   90.00
_cell.angle_gamma   90.00
#
_symmetry.space_group_name_H-M   'P 1'
#
loop_
_entity.id
_entity.type
_entity.pdbx_description
1 polymer ?
#
loop_
_entity_poly.entity_id
_entity_poly.type
_entity_poly.pdbx_seq_one_letter_code
_entity_poly.pdbx_strand_id
1 'polypeptide(L)'
;MAVEVNKHFAIAGSNLDLKGAWLKQLVNGESGLPELKGKGVLFSEITLNKFIEEEYKHDKKFLPEQGDRSLRTFSSGEQKKALLSYLLSTNPDFLILDNPFDAMDVTAVENFKNRFETISKEITIVQIFKRKADLLPFITDFLEVSGDFFSVIKPNIKSNTALKEEFDITIPKPLK
;
A
#
# COMPACT_ATOMS: atom_id res chain seq x y z
N MET A 1 -1.83 13.01 -28.00
CA MET A 1 -0.82 12.59 -27.00
C MET A 1 -1.40 11.43 -26.20
N ALA A 2 -0.71 10.32 -26.20
CA ALA A 2 -1.09 9.23 -25.31
C ALA A 2 -0.84 9.67 -23.86
N VAL A 3 -1.88 9.62 -23.03
CA VAL A 3 -1.72 9.80 -21.59
C VAL A 3 -0.95 8.58 -21.10
N GLU A 4 0.27 8.76 -20.64
CA GLU A 4 0.99 7.67 -19.98
C GLU A 4 0.20 7.26 -18.75
N VAL A 5 -0.40 6.10 -18.82
CA VAL A 5 -1.05 5.52 -17.65
C VAL A 5 0.04 5.04 -16.71
N ASN A 6 0.10 5.60 -15.52
CA ASN A 6 1.02 5.14 -14.50
C ASN A 6 0.80 3.64 -14.23
N LYS A 7 1.89 2.88 -14.20
CA LYS A 7 1.82 1.48 -13.76
C LYS A 7 1.61 1.42 -12.26
N HIS A 8 0.77 0.49 -11.84
CA HIS A 8 0.51 0.21 -10.43
C HIS A 8 0.66 -1.28 -10.19
N PHE A 9 1.23 -1.63 -9.06
CA PHE A 9 1.66 -2.99 -8.78
C PHE A 9 0.91 -3.55 -7.56
N ALA A 10 0.69 -4.86 -7.57
CA ALA A 10 0.19 -5.58 -6.41
C ALA A 10 1.13 -6.73 -6.03
N ILE A 11 1.28 -6.95 -4.74
CA ILE A 11 2.07 -8.03 -4.16
C ILE A 11 1.16 -8.86 -3.26
N ALA A 12 1.07 -10.17 -3.49
CA ALA A 12 0.35 -11.07 -2.60
C ALA A 12 1.14 -11.26 -1.30
N GLY A 13 0.57 -10.83 -0.17
CA GLY A 13 1.25 -10.78 1.12
C GLY A 13 1.04 -11.97 2.04
N SER A 14 0.24 -12.97 1.63
CA SER A 14 -0.15 -14.09 2.50
C SER A 14 1.00 -14.96 3.00
N ASN A 15 2.08 -15.06 2.21
CA ASN A 15 3.24 -15.90 2.51
C ASN A 15 4.54 -15.10 2.67
N LEU A 16 4.43 -13.77 2.76
CA LEU A 16 5.60 -12.90 2.85
C LEU A 16 5.88 -12.51 4.29
N ASP A 17 7.17 -12.51 4.63
CA ASP A 17 7.64 -11.89 5.86
C ASP A 17 7.69 -10.38 5.68
N LEU A 18 6.70 -9.68 6.24
CA LEU A 18 6.61 -8.21 6.17
C LEU A 18 7.71 -7.50 6.99
N LYS A 19 8.50 -8.25 7.75
CA LYS A 19 9.71 -7.74 8.43
C LYS A 19 10.97 -8.00 7.62
N GLY A 20 10.84 -8.63 6.47
CA GLY A 20 11.96 -8.99 5.62
C GLY A 20 12.67 -7.81 4.98
N ALA A 21 13.89 -8.03 4.54
CA ALA A 21 14.73 -7.02 3.89
C ALA A 21 14.12 -6.49 2.59
N TRP A 22 13.28 -7.27 1.94
CA TRP A 22 12.64 -6.90 0.67
C TRP A 22 11.78 -5.64 0.79
N LEU A 23 11.05 -5.47 1.88
CA LEU A 23 10.21 -4.29 2.08
C LEU A 23 11.06 -3.03 2.23
N LYS A 24 12.16 -3.12 2.94
CA LYS A 24 13.12 -2.03 3.09
C LYS A 24 13.76 -1.67 1.75
N GLN A 25 14.14 -2.65 0.95
CA GLN A 25 14.65 -2.43 -0.41
C GLN A 25 13.60 -1.72 -1.28
N LEU A 26 12.35 -2.16 -1.22
CA LEU A 26 11.26 -1.54 -1.96
C LEU A 26 11.09 -0.07 -1.57
N VAL A 27 11.03 0.23 -0.27
CA VAL A 27 10.89 1.60 0.25
C VAL A 27 12.06 2.49 -0.20
N ASN A 28 13.26 1.95 -0.24
CA ASN A 28 14.46 2.69 -0.64
C ASN A 28 14.62 2.86 -2.15
N GLY A 29 13.70 2.34 -2.96
CA GLY A 29 13.80 2.43 -4.41
C GLY A 29 14.80 1.47 -5.03
N GLU A 30 15.15 0.40 -4.33
CA GLU A 30 16.19 -0.58 -4.70
C GLU A 30 15.60 -1.87 -5.27
N SER A 31 14.36 -1.86 -5.72
CA SER A 31 13.70 -3.04 -6.28
C SER A 31 14.22 -3.46 -7.66
N GLY A 32 14.93 -2.56 -8.35
CA GLY A 32 15.37 -2.77 -9.72
C GLY A 32 14.32 -2.40 -10.78
N LEU A 33 13.13 -2.02 -10.37
CA LEU A 33 12.06 -1.63 -11.28
C LEU A 33 12.12 -0.11 -11.56
N PRO A 34 12.09 0.31 -12.85
CA PRO A 34 12.20 1.75 -13.19
C PRO A 34 11.12 2.62 -12.56
N GLU A 35 9.90 2.09 -12.43
CA GLU A 35 8.74 2.81 -11.88
C GLU A 35 8.81 2.99 -10.38
N LEU A 36 9.68 2.23 -9.70
CA LEU A 36 9.82 2.20 -8.24
C LEU A 36 11.21 2.65 -7.79
N LYS A 37 11.76 3.63 -8.49
CA LYS A 37 13.00 4.32 -8.11
C LYS A 37 12.69 5.54 -7.25
N GLY A 38 13.64 5.91 -6.42
CA GLY A 38 13.53 7.07 -5.57
C GLY A 38 13.01 6.71 -4.19
N LYS A 39 12.26 7.63 -3.59
CA LYS A 39 11.77 7.49 -2.23
C LYS A 39 10.36 6.96 -2.21
N GLY A 40 10.18 5.76 -1.65
CA GLY A 40 8.87 5.22 -1.33
C GLY A 40 8.44 5.58 0.09
N VAL A 41 7.14 5.63 0.31
CA VAL A 41 6.57 5.76 1.65
C VAL A 41 5.61 4.59 1.91
N LEU A 42 5.59 4.13 3.13
CA LEU A 42 4.81 2.96 3.54
C LEU A 42 3.61 3.38 4.38
N PHE A 43 2.43 3.16 3.82
CA PHE A 43 1.16 3.29 4.52
C PHE A 43 0.80 1.94 5.13
N SER A 44 1.04 1.79 6.43
CA SER A 44 0.83 0.53 7.14
C SER A 44 0.54 0.78 8.62
N GLU A 45 0.01 -0.24 9.27
CA GLU A 45 -0.19 -0.25 10.72
C GLU A 45 1.14 -0.08 11.47
N ILE A 46 2.21 -0.68 10.95
CA ILE A 46 3.55 -0.56 11.55
C ILE A 46 4.02 0.90 11.53
N THR A 47 3.83 1.59 10.43
CA THR A 47 4.19 3.01 10.30
C THR A 47 3.35 3.87 11.24
N LEU A 48 2.06 3.61 11.30
CA LEU A 48 1.15 4.33 12.21
C LEU A 48 1.57 4.15 13.67
N ASN A 49 1.87 2.93 14.08
CA ASN A 49 2.30 2.64 15.44
C ASN A 49 3.61 3.33 15.81
N LYS A 50 4.53 3.51 14.87
CA LYS A 50 5.75 4.30 15.11
C LYS A 50 5.43 5.75 15.47
N PHE A 51 4.50 6.39 14.78
CA PHE A 51 4.08 7.75 15.10
C PHE A 51 3.39 7.85 16.47
N ILE A 52 2.56 6.86 16.80
CA ILE A 52 1.91 6.79 18.10
C ILE A 52 2.95 6.64 19.22
N GLU A 53 3.95 5.78 19.05
CA GLU A 53 5.03 5.59 20.01
C GLU A 53 5.91 6.84 20.16
N GLU A 54 6.25 7.50 19.07
CA GLU A 54 7.03 8.73 19.09
C GLU A 54 6.31 9.85 19.82
N GLU A 55 5.01 10.01 19.61
CA GLU A 55 4.19 10.94 20.37
C GLU A 55 4.23 10.63 21.88
N TYR A 56 4.08 9.35 22.22
CA TYR A 56 4.06 8.90 23.61
C TYR A 56 5.40 9.14 24.31
N LYS A 57 6.51 8.81 23.64
CA LYS A 57 7.87 8.92 24.23
C LYS A 57 8.39 10.35 24.28
N HIS A 58 8.07 11.17 23.29
CA HIS A 58 8.69 12.47 23.07
C HIS A 58 7.72 13.65 23.11
N ASP A 59 6.44 13.40 23.34
CA ASP A 59 5.36 14.39 23.31
C ASP A 59 5.38 15.26 22.04
N LYS A 60 5.75 14.66 20.92
CA LYS A 60 5.81 15.32 19.62
C LYS A 60 4.65 14.89 18.73
N LYS A 61 3.92 15.87 18.23
CA LYS A 61 2.84 15.68 17.29
C LYS A 61 3.37 15.91 15.87
N PHE A 62 3.53 14.84 15.11
CA PHE A 62 4.17 14.90 13.81
C PHE A 62 3.18 15.10 12.66
N LEU A 63 1.92 14.71 12.83
CA LEU A 63 0.96 14.68 11.74
C LEU A 63 0.23 16.01 11.63
N PRO A 64 0.20 16.66 10.45
CA PRO A 64 -0.39 17.99 10.28
C PRO A 64 -1.88 18.07 10.66
N GLU A 65 -2.66 17.04 10.36
CA GLU A 65 -4.09 17.00 10.66
C GLU A 65 -4.38 16.78 12.14
N GLN A 66 -3.38 16.46 12.93
CA GLN A 66 -3.52 16.17 14.35
C GLN A 66 -3.77 17.41 15.19
N GLY A 67 -3.18 18.54 14.84
CA GLY A 67 -3.23 19.74 15.67
C GLY A 67 -2.68 19.47 17.07
N ASP A 68 -3.38 19.90 18.11
CA ASP A 68 -3.01 19.68 19.51
C ASP A 68 -3.54 18.35 20.09
N ARG A 69 -4.35 17.61 19.31
CA ARG A 69 -4.94 16.37 19.79
C ARG A 69 -3.93 15.23 19.77
N SER A 70 -3.96 14.38 20.79
CA SER A 70 -3.21 13.14 20.80
C SER A 70 -3.76 12.16 19.73
N LEU A 71 -2.87 11.53 18.99
CA LEU A 71 -3.21 10.56 17.96
C LEU A 71 -4.04 9.38 18.51
N ARG A 72 -3.86 9.06 19.80
CA ARG A 72 -4.63 8.02 20.50
C ARG A 72 -6.11 8.36 20.64
N THR A 73 -6.48 9.65 20.59
CA THR A 73 -7.87 10.09 20.69
C THR A 73 -8.59 10.05 19.36
N PHE A 74 -7.88 9.77 18.28
CA PHE A 74 -8.44 9.65 16.94
C PHE A 74 -9.07 8.26 16.76
N SER A 75 -10.14 8.19 15.98
CA SER A 75 -10.63 6.89 15.49
C SER A 75 -9.59 6.25 14.59
N SER A 76 -9.71 4.93 14.33
CA SER A 76 -8.76 4.24 13.45
C SER A 76 -8.76 4.83 12.04
N GLY A 77 -9.91 5.19 11.51
CA GLY A 77 -10.02 5.87 10.21
C GLY A 77 -9.37 7.24 10.20
N GLU A 78 -9.57 8.04 11.25
CA GLU A 78 -8.92 9.34 11.40
C GLU A 78 -7.40 9.23 11.52
N GLN A 79 -6.90 8.25 12.26
CA GLN A 79 -5.46 7.98 12.38
C GLN A 79 -4.84 7.67 11.02
N LYS A 80 -5.47 6.78 10.26
CA LYS A 80 -4.99 6.39 8.92
C LYS A 80 -5.07 7.56 7.93
N LYS A 81 -6.10 8.36 8.00
CA LYS A 81 -6.25 9.57 7.18
C LYS A 81 -5.14 10.57 7.46
N ALA A 82 -4.84 10.82 8.73
CA ALA A 82 -3.75 11.71 9.14
C ALA A 82 -2.39 11.18 8.66
N LEU A 83 -2.15 9.87 8.79
CA LEU A 83 -0.93 9.25 8.30
C LEU A 83 -0.77 9.42 6.79
N LEU A 84 -1.81 9.15 6.02
CA LEU A 84 -1.76 9.28 4.56
C LEU A 84 -1.45 10.71 4.13
N SER A 85 -2.09 11.70 4.74
CA SER A 85 -1.82 13.11 4.46
C SER A 85 -0.38 13.49 4.75
N TYR A 86 0.17 13.02 5.85
CA TYR A 86 1.57 13.25 6.20
C TYR A 86 2.52 12.62 5.17
N LEU A 87 2.31 11.36 4.84
CA LEU A 87 3.17 10.64 3.88
C LEU A 87 3.19 11.33 2.52
N LEU A 88 2.04 11.79 2.04
CA LEU A 88 1.94 12.52 0.78
C LEU A 88 2.62 13.88 0.84
N SER A 89 2.62 14.53 2.00
CA SER A 89 3.28 15.83 2.19
C SER A 89 4.80 15.77 2.03
N THR A 90 5.40 14.59 2.13
CA THR A 90 6.84 14.39 1.95
C THR A 90 7.26 14.28 0.48
N ASN A 91 6.32 14.41 -0.45
CA ASN A 91 6.54 14.29 -1.90
C ASN A 91 7.23 12.97 -2.28
N PRO A 92 6.63 11.82 -1.98
CA PRO A 92 7.21 10.54 -2.34
C PRO A 92 7.16 10.29 -3.84
N ASP A 93 8.07 9.48 -4.33
CA ASP A 93 8.07 9.04 -5.72
C ASP A 93 7.05 7.93 -5.96
N PHE A 94 6.77 7.13 -4.94
CA PHE A 94 5.74 6.09 -4.98
C PHE A 94 5.19 5.79 -3.58
N LEU A 95 4.00 5.20 -3.54
CA LEU A 95 3.28 4.89 -2.32
C LEU A 95 3.08 3.39 -2.19
N ILE A 96 3.46 2.82 -1.05
CA ILE A 96 3.25 1.41 -0.73
C ILE A 96 2.10 1.32 0.26
N LEU A 97 1.07 0.55 -0.09
CA LEU A 97 -0.09 0.29 0.74
C LEU A 97 0.00 -1.13 1.29
N ASP A 98 0.25 -1.28 2.57
CA ASP A 98 0.28 -2.57 3.23
C ASP A 98 -1.06 -2.84 3.89
N ASN A 99 -1.85 -3.71 3.27
CA ASN A 99 -3.16 -4.14 3.78
C ASN A 99 -4.02 -2.93 4.23
N PRO A 100 -4.28 -1.96 3.33
CA PRO A 100 -4.75 -0.63 3.71
C PRO A 100 -6.18 -0.60 4.27
N PHE A 101 -6.98 -1.64 4.01
CA PHE A 101 -8.40 -1.68 4.40
C PHE A 101 -8.68 -2.47 5.66
N ASP A 102 -7.63 -2.94 6.32
CA ASP A 102 -7.77 -3.71 7.55
C ASP A 102 -8.39 -2.87 8.67
N ALA A 103 -9.31 -3.48 9.42
CA ALA A 103 -10.02 -2.84 10.54
C ALA A 103 -10.77 -1.54 10.17
N MET A 104 -11.25 -1.43 8.94
CA MET A 104 -12.07 -0.31 8.48
C MET A 104 -13.52 -0.71 8.25
N ASP A 105 -14.45 0.21 8.52
CA ASP A 105 -15.83 0.04 8.12
C ASP A 105 -16.02 0.30 6.60
N VAL A 106 -17.20 -0.05 6.09
CA VAL A 106 -17.49 0.05 4.65
C VAL A 106 -17.37 1.48 4.12
N THR A 107 -17.82 2.46 4.89
CA THR A 107 -17.76 3.88 4.50
C THR A 107 -16.31 4.36 4.41
N ALA A 108 -15.49 4.02 5.40
CA ALA A 108 -14.07 4.35 5.39
C ALA A 108 -13.34 3.69 4.21
N VAL A 109 -13.62 2.43 3.92
CA VAL A 109 -13.06 1.70 2.77
C VAL A 109 -13.36 2.42 1.46
N GLU A 110 -14.62 2.82 1.23
CA GLU A 110 -15.01 3.54 0.02
C GLU A 110 -14.29 4.89 -0.11
N ASN A 111 -14.21 5.64 0.96
CA ASN A 111 -13.51 6.92 0.98
C ASN A 111 -12.03 6.77 0.66
N PHE A 112 -11.37 5.76 1.21
CA PHE A 112 -9.96 5.49 0.92
C PHE A 112 -9.74 4.98 -0.50
N LYS A 113 -10.63 4.14 -1.02
CA LYS A 113 -10.55 3.69 -2.43
C LYS A 113 -10.61 4.88 -3.39
N ASN A 114 -11.52 5.81 -3.18
CA ASN A 114 -11.64 7.01 -3.99
C ASN A 114 -10.38 7.88 -3.90
N ARG A 115 -9.83 8.02 -2.71
CA ARG A 115 -8.61 8.78 -2.50
C ARG A 115 -7.40 8.14 -3.18
N PHE A 116 -7.24 6.83 -3.06
CA PHE A 116 -6.16 6.11 -3.73
C PHE A 116 -6.28 6.18 -5.25
N GLU A 117 -7.48 6.15 -5.79
CA GLU A 117 -7.71 6.35 -7.22
C GLU A 117 -7.21 7.72 -7.69
N THR A 118 -7.50 8.77 -6.95
CA THR A 118 -6.99 10.11 -7.23
C THR A 118 -5.47 10.16 -7.17
N ILE A 119 -4.87 9.57 -6.14
CA ILE A 119 -3.41 9.51 -5.98
C ILE A 119 -2.75 8.72 -7.11
N SER A 120 -3.40 7.66 -7.59
CA SER A 120 -2.87 6.80 -8.66
C SER A 120 -2.64 7.55 -9.98
N LYS A 121 -3.30 8.68 -10.17
CA LYS A 121 -3.12 9.52 -11.36
C LYS A 121 -1.81 10.33 -11.31
N GLU A 122 -1.25 10.49 -10.13
CA GLU A 122 -0.07 11.32 -9.92
C GLU A 122 1.20 10.50 -9.63
N ILE A 123 1.09 9.46 -8.82
CA ILE A 123 2.24 8.63 -8.43
C ILE A 123 1.90 7.14 -8.55
N THR A 124 2.95 6.34 -8.67
CA THR A 124 2.82 4.88 -8.69
C THR A 124 2.44 4.36 -7.31
N ILE A 125 1.51 3.40 -7.29
CA ILE A 125 1.06 2.72 -6.08
C ILE A 125 1.46 1.25 -6.14
N VAL A 126 1.97 0.74 -5.01
CA VAL A 126 2.23 -0.68 -4.79
C VAL A 126 1.31 -1.13 -3.66
N GLN A 127 0.41 -2.06 -3.94
CA GLN A 127 -0.50 -2.61 -2.93
C GLN A 127 -0.05 -3.99 -2.49
N ILE A 128 0.17 -4.18 -1.20
CA ILE A 128 0.35 -5.49 -0.59
C ILE A 128 -1.04 -5.92 -0.10
N PHE A 129 -1.52 -7.04 -0.60
CA PHE A 129 -2.87 -7.52 -0.31
C PHE A 129 -2.86 -8.95 0.22
N LYS A 130 -3.84 -9.27 1.06
CA LYS A 130 -4.09 -10.64 1.55
C LYS A 130 -5.36 -11.23 0.93
N ARG A 131 -6.35 -10.39 0.63
CA ARG A 131 -7.63 -10.79 0.05
C ARG A 131 -7.79 -10.15 -1.32
N LYS A 132 -8.20 -10.92 -2.31
CA LYS A 132 -8.48 -10.42 -3.66
C LYS A 132 -9.53 -9.31 -3.66
N ALA A 133 -10.51 -9.39 -2.77
CA ALA A 133 -11.56 -8.38 -2.65
C ALA A 133 -11.01 -6.98 -2.33
N ASP A 134 -9.82 -6.91 -1.73
CA ASP A 134 -9.17 -5.65 -1.37
C ASP A 134 -8.33 -5.05 -2.50
N LEU A 135 -8.15 -5.77 -3.61
CA LEU A 135 -7.38 -5.25 -4.76
C LEU A 135 -8.04 -4.01 -5.34
N LEU A 136 -7.22 -2.99 -5.51
CA LEU A 136 -7.64 -1.73 -6.13
C LEU A 136 -7.82 -1.91 -7.64
N PRO A 137 -8.85 -1.29 -8.24
CA PRO A 137 -9.19 -1.54 -9.65
C PRO A 137 -8.17 -1.01 -10.64
N PHE A 138 -7.30 -0.09 -10.26
CA PHE A 138 -6.28 0.49 -11.13
C PHE A 138 -4.96 -0.28 -11.15
N ILE A 139 -4.85 -1.39 -10.42
CA ILE A 139 -3.65 -2.24 -10.45
C ILE A 139 -3.46 -2.79 -11.86
N THR A 140 -2.26 -2.61 -12.42
CA THR A 140 -1.92 -3.01 -13.78
C THR A 140 -1.03 -4.24 -13.84
N ASP A 141 -0.15 -4.40 -12.87
CA ASP A 141 0.86 -5.46 -12.86
C ASP A 141 0.96 -6.11 -11.48
N PHE A 142 1.46 -7.34 -11.47
CA PHE A 142 1.70 -8.06 -10.22
C PHE A 142 3.20 -8.28 -10.04
N LEU A 143 3.67 -8.15 -8.80
CA LEU A 143 5.04 -8.43 -8.43
C LEU A 143 5.12 -9.70 -7.60
N GLU A 144 6.08 -10.53 -7.93
CA GLU A 144 6.49 -11.65 -7.10
C GLU A 144 7.78 -11.29 -6.39
N VAL A 145 7.83 -11.57 -5.10
CA VAL A 145 9.02 -11.36 -4.27
C VAL A 145 9.61 -12.74 -3.98
N SER A 146 10.84 -12.96 -4.43
CA SER A 146 11.59 -14.19 -4.18
C SER A 146 12.93 -13.82 -3.57
N GLY A 147 13.06 -13.99 -2.25
CA GLY A 147 14.23 -13.50 -1.52
C GLY A 147 14.40 -12.00 -1.68
N ASP A 148 15.49 -11.57 -2.30
CA ASP A 148 15.77 -10.16 -2.58
C ASP A 148 15.39 -9.73 -4.00
N PHE A 149 14.74 -10.60 -4.76
CA PHE A 149 14.39 -10.34 -6.15
C PHE A 149 12.92 -10.01 -6.33
N PHE A 150 12.68 -8.97 -7.11
CA PHE A 150 11.35 -8.58 -7.55
C PHE A 150 11.20 -8.91 -9.03
N SER A 151 10.18 -9.67 -9.39
CA SER A 151 9.86 -9.98 -10.77
C SER A 151 8.42 -9.58 -11.08
N VAL A 152 8.23 -8.97 -12.25
CA VAL A 152 6.90 -8.62 -12.75
C VAL A 152 6.29 -9.87 -13.36
N ILE A 153 5.18 -10.33 -12.80
CA ILE A 153 4.34 -11.33 -13.42
C ILE A 153 3.43 -10.59 -14.39
N LYS A 154 3.74 -10.69 -15.69
CA LYS A 154 2.84 -10.12 -16.70
C LYS A 154 1.61 -10.99 -16.79
N PRO A 155 0.42 -10.48 -16.45
CA PRO A 155 -0.80 -11.17 -16.76
C PRO A 155 -0.86 -11.35 -18.27
N ASN A 156 -1.17 -12.56 -18.71
CA ASN A 156 -1.51 -12.79 -20.10
C ASN A 156 -2.84 -12.07 -20.34
N ILE A 157 -2.78 -10.93 -21.01
CA ILE A 157 -3.87 -9.93 -21.11
C ILE A 157 -5.18 -10.49 -21.69
N LYS A 158 -5.16 -11.73 -22.14
CA LYS A 158 -6.32 -12.32 -22.81
C LYS A 158 -7.41 -12.86 -21.87
N SER A 159 -7.18 -12.91 -20.57
CA SER A 159 -8.29 -13.22 -19.65
C SER A 159 -8.00 -12.75 -18.23
N ASN A 160 -8.83 -11.85 -17.74
CA ASN A 160 -8.95 -11.58 -16.30
C ASN A 160 -9.23 -12.87 -15.49
N THR A 161 -9.56 -13.95 -16.17
CA THR A 161 -9.84 -15.26 -15.62
C THR A 161 -8.56 -16.01 -15.25
N ALA A 162 -7.51 -15.92 -16.07
CA ALA A 162 -6.24 -16.62 -15.82
C ALA A 162 -5.52 -16.07 -14.58
N LEU A 163 -5.56 -14.75 -14.36
CA LEU A 163 -5.02 -14.15 -13.13
C LEU A 163 -5.79 -14.60 -11.89
N LYS A 164 -7.11 -14.74 -12.01
CA LYS A 164 -7.92 -15.24 -10.90
C LYS A 164 -7.59 -16.70 -10.57
N GLU A 165 -7.32 -17.52 -11.57
CA GLU A 165 -7.00 -18.93 -11.36
C GLU A 165 -5.59 -19.12 -10.80
N GLU A 166 -4.60 -18.40 -11.28
CA GLU A 166 -3.22 -18.50 -10.81
C GLU A 166 -3.08 -18.00 -9.36
N PHE A 167 -3.83 -16.97 -8.97
CA PHE A 167 -3.87 -16.48 -7.61
C PHE A 167 -4.82 -17.27 -6.68
N ASP A 168 -5.80 -17.98 -7.23
CA ASP A 168 -6.69 -18.85 -6.43
C ASP A 168 -5.96 -20.07 -5.85
N ILE A 169 -4.84 -20.47 -6.43
CA ILE A 169 -4.00 -21.57 -5.94
C ILE A 169 -3.19 -21.12 -4.72
N THR A 170 -2.86 -19.83 -4.61
CA THR A 170 -2.01 -19.27 -3.55
C THR A 170 -2.78 -18.62 -2.41
N ILE A 171 -4.05 -18.32 -2.61
CA ILE A 171 -4.90 -17.67 -1.59
C ILE A 171 -5.90 -18.73 -1.08
N PRO A 172 -5.89 -19.06 0.23
CA PRO A 172 -6.90 -19.95 0.79
C PRO A 172 -8.29 -19.41 0.49
N LYS A 173 -9.14 -20.24 -0.09
CA LYS A 173 -10.53 -19.87 -0.28
C LYS A 173 -11.16 -19.56 1.08
N PRO A 174 -11.90 -18.46 1.20
CA PRO A 174 -12.61 -18.21 2.44
C PRO A 174 -13.53 -19.40 2.72
N LEU A 175 -13.45 -19.92 3.93
CA LEU A 175 -14.36 -20.95 4.42
C LEU A 175 -15.79 -20.42 4.29
N LYS A 176 -16.60 -21.16 3.59
CA LYS A 176 -18.03 -20.87 3.52
C LYS A 176 -18.67 -21.10 4.89
#